data_3544b8cf7728264850b879677bceaff2
#
_entry.id   3544b8cf7728264850b879677bceaff2
#
_cell.length_a   1.000
_cell.length_b   1.000
_cell.length_c   1.000
_cell.angle_alpha   90.00
_cell.angle_beta   90.00
_cell.angle_gamma   90.00
#
_symmetry.space_group_name_H-M   'P 1'
#
loop_
_entity.id
_entity.type
_entity.pdbx_description
1 polymer ?
#
loop_
_entity_poly.entity_id
_entity_poly.type
_entity_poly.pdbx_seq_one_letter_code
_entity_poly.pdbx_strand_id
1 'polypeptide(L)'
;MKNIEKNLSNAIRFLSMDAVQNANSGHPGMPMGMADVVTVLFKYFLKFNPKNPNWLNRDRFILSAGHGSMLLYSLLYLTGYKSVSLNDIKKFRQLN
;
A
#
# COMPACT_ATOMS: atom_id res chain seq x y z
N MET A 1 8.68 -12.86 11.88
CA MET A 1 7.87 -12.83 10.65
C MET A 1 8.23 -13.98 9.74
N LYS A 2 7.24 -14.60 9.16
CA LYS A 2 7.45 -15.65 8.14
C LYS A 2 7.97 -15.03 6.84
N ASN A 3 8.55 -15.85 5.97
CA ASN A 3 9.13 -15.35 4.72
C ASN A 3 8.13 -14.63 3.83
N ILE A 4 6.88 -15.12 3.76
CA ILE A 4 5.87 -14.50 2.93
C ILE A 4 5.50 -13.09 3.43
N GLU A 5 5.41 -12.91 4.76
CA GLU A 5 5.14 -11.59 5.33
C GLU A 5 6.31 -10.64 5.08
N LYS A 6 7.54 -11.12 5.20
CA LYS A 6 8.73 -10.32 4.89
C LYS A 6 8.74 -9.89 3.43
N ASN A 7 8.36 -10.79 2.52
CA ASN A 7 8.29 -10.48 1.09
C ASN A 7 7.23 -9.41 0.81
N LEU A 8 6.06 -9.50 1.46
CA LEU A 8 5.01 -8.50 1.31
C LEU A 8 5.43 -7.15 1.88
N SER A 9 6.00 -7.14 3.08
CA SER A 9 6.55 -5.91 3.69
C SER A 9 7.59 -5.26 2.81
N ASN A 10 8.52 -6.05 2.30
CA ASN A 10 9.59 -5.54 1.45
C ASN A 10 9.04 -5.06 0.11
N ALA A 11 8.01 -5.69 -0.43
CA ALA A 11 7.35 -5.22 -1.65
C ALA A 11 6.76 -3.82 -1.42
N ILE A 12 6.12 -3.57 -0.28
CA ILE A 12 5.61 -2.25 0.07
C ILE A 12 6.76 -1.23 0.13
N ARG A 13 7.86 -1.59 0.77
CA ARG A 13 9.03 -0.72 0.89
C ARG A 13 9.62 -0.37 -0.47
N PHE A 14 9.85 -1.38 -1.31
CA PHE A 14 10.46 -1.15 -2.64
C PHE A 14 9.54 -0.37 -3.57
N LEU A 15 8.25 -0.69 -3.60
CA LEU A 15 7.29 0.09 -4.39
C LEU A 15 7.28 1.54 -3.97
N SER A 16 7.29 1.80 -2.66
CA SER A 16 7.27 3.16 -2.13
C SER A 16 8.56 3.91 -2.44
N MET A 17 9.71 3.27 -2.27
CA MET A 17 11.01 3.84 -2.61
C MET A 17 11.08 4.21 -4.08
N ASP A 18 10.71 3.27 -4.94
CA ASP A 18 10.80 3.48 -6.39
C ASP A 18 9.83 4.56 -6.86
N ALA A 19 8.60 4.58 -6.33
CA ALA A 19 7.60 5.59 -6.69
C ALA A 19 8.05 7.00 -6.27
N VAL A 20 8.55 7.15 -5.04
CA VAL A 20 9.05 8.43 -4.54
C VAL A 20 10.27 8.88 -5.33
N GLN A 21 11.20 7.98 -5.62
CA GLN A 21 12.39 8.28 -6.39
C GLN A 21 12.04 8.69 -7.82
N ASN A 22 11.13 7.96 -8.44
CA ASN A 22 10.70 8.24 -9.81
C ASN A 22 9.97 9.59 -9.92
N ALA A 23 9.17 9.94 -8.93
CA ALA A 23 8.46 11.21 -8.88
C ALA A 23 9.35 12.35 -8.41
N ASN A 24 10.49 12.06 -7.83
CA ASN A 24 11.35 13.02 -7.14
C ASN A 24 10.54 13.86 -6.13
N SER A 25 9.55 13.24 -5.50
CA SER A 25 8.61 13.89 -4.58
C SER A 25 7.92 12.83 -3.74
N GLY A 26 7.69 13.12 -2.47
CA GLY A 26 6.97 12.26 -1.57
C GLY A 26 7.74 11.96 -0.30
N HIS A 27 7.09 11.19 0.58
CA HIS A 27 7.61 10.88 1.91
C HIS A 27 7.70 9.34 2.08
N PRO A 28 8.89 8.74 1.98
CA PRO A 28 9.02 7.29 2.11
C PRO A 28 9.01 6.81 3.56
N GLY A 29 9.15 7.70 4.53
CA GLY A 29 9.33 7.31 5.95
C GLY A 29 8.20 6.44 6.49
N MET A 30 6.95 6.85 6.29
CA MET A 30 5.81 6.07 6.78
C MET A 30 5.70 4.70 6.09
N PRO A 31 5.75 4.60 4.74
CA PRO A 31 5.75 3.29 4.10
C PRO A 31 6.88 2.38 4.59
N MET A 32 8.06 2.93 4.78
CA MET A 32 9.21 2.15 5.26
C MET A 32 9.02 1.67 6.69
N GLY A 33 8.55 2.55 7.57
CA GLY A 33 8.40 2.24 8.99
C GLY A 33 7.18 1.41 9.32
N MET A 34 6.10 1.56 8.56
CA MET A 34 4.82 0.89 8.83
C MET A 34 4.59 -0.36 7.98
N ALA A 35 5.49 -0.72 7.10
CA ALA A 35 5.29 -1.84 6.17
C ALA A 35 4.99 -3.16 6.91
N ASP A 36 5.72 -3.46 7.97
CA ASP A 36 5.50 -4.68 8.75
C ASP A 36 4.14 -4.66 9.44
N VAL A 37 3.77 -3.52 10.04
CA VAL A 37 2.51 -3.37 10.77
C VAL A 37 1.32 -3.59 9.84
N VAL A 38 1.30 -2.92 8.69
CA VAL A 38 0.16 -3.05 7.77
C VAL A 38 0.10 -4.43 7.11
N THR A 39 1.24 -5.07 6.89
CA THR A 39 1.27 -6.44 6.38
C THR A 39 0.56 -7.39 7.34
N VAL A 40 0.88 -7.32 8.61
CA VAL A 40 0.23 -8.15 9.64
C VAL A 40 -1.25 -7.81 9.76
N LEU A 41 -1.58 -6.51 9.77
CA LEU A 41 -2.97 -6.05 9.86
C LEU A 41 -3.81 -6.62 8.71
N PHE A 42 -3.37 -6.47 7.48
CA PHE A 42 -4.13 -6.92 6.31
C PHE A 42 -4.17 -8.44 6.19
N LYS A 43 -3.11 -9.13 6.58
CA LYS A 43 -3.06 -10.57 6.44
C LYS A 43 -3.89 -11.32 7.48
N TYR A 44 -3.92 -10.83 8.72
CA TYR A 44 -4.49 -11.59 9.84
C TYR A 44 -5.70 -10.97 10.49
N PHE A 45 -5.90 -9.68 10.42
CA PHE A 45 -6.91 -9.00 11.22
C PHE A 45 -7.98 -8.28 10.41
N LEU A 46 -7.60 -7.61 9.34
CA LEU A 46 -8.53 -6.78 8.59
C LEU A 46 -9.45 -7.64 7.73
N LYS A 47 -10.75 -7.42 7.85
CA LYS A 47 -11.76 -8.07 7.02
C LYS A 47 -11.97 -7.25 5.76
N PHE A 48 -11.55 -7.77 4.61
CA PHE A 48 -11.68 -7.07 3.33
C PHE A 48 -11.78 -8.07 2.19
N ASN A 49 -12.32 -7.60 1.06
CA ASN A 49 -12.39 -8.41 -0.16
C ASN A 49 -12.14 -7.51 -1.38
N PRO A 50 -10.95 -7.61 -2.02
CA PRO A 50 -10.64 -6.78 -3.18
C PRO A 50 -11.58 -6.99 -4.37
N LYS A 51 -12.19 -8.17 -4.46
CA LYS A 51 -13.16 -8.47 -5.53
C LYS A 51 -14.52 -7.83 -5.27
N ASN A 52 -14.81 -7.44 -4.03
CA ASN A 52 -16.02 -6.72 -3.66
C ASN A 52 -15.66 -5.56 -2.72
N PRO A 53 -15.04 -4.50 -3.26
CA PRO A 53 -14.49 -3.41 -2.44
C PRO A 53 -15.55 -2.63 -1.66
N ASN A 54 -16.81 -2.73 -2.06
CA ASN A 54 -17.92 -2.02 -1.39
C ASN A 54 -18.71 -2.91 -0.43
N TRP A 55 -18.22 -4.10 -0.12
CA TRP A 55 -18.87 -5.00 0.85
C TRP A 55 -19.16 -4.27 2.15
N LEU A 56 -20.42 -4.27 2.58
CA LEU A 56 -20.86 -3.45 3.71
C LEU A 56 -20.22 -3.87 5.03
N ASN A 57 -19.95 -5.14 5.23
CA ASN A 57 -19.39 -5.66 6.48
C ASN A 57 -17.85 -5.65 6.51
N ARG A 58 -17.23 -4.99 5.55
CA ARG A 58 -15.77 -4.88 5.50
C ARG A 58 -15.25 -3.96 6.61
N ASP A 59 -14.03 -4.23 7.05
CA ASP A 59 -13.28 -3.27 7.85
C ASP A 59 -12.80 -2.14 6.94
N ARG A 60 -12.74 -0.94 7.50
CA ARG A 60 -12.36 0.25 6.75
C ARG A 60 -11.01 0.75 7.22
N PHE A 61 -10.05 0.73 6.32
CA PHE A 61 -8.73 1.26 6.57
C PHE A 61 -8.67 2.70 6.09
N ILE A 62 -8.35 3.62 6.99
CA ILE A 62 -8.31 5.05 6.68
C ILE A 62 -6.92 5.57 7.02
N LEU A 63 -6.23 6.11 6.02
CA LEU A 63 -4.94 6.72 6.21
C LEU A 63 -5.11 8.20 6.54
N SER A 64 -4.80 8.56 7.78
CA SER A 64 -4.93 9.93 8.24
C SER A 64 -3.76 10.81 7.77
N ALA A 65 -2.55 10.24 7.70
CA ALA A 65 -1.35 10.95 7.30
C ALA A 65 -1.19 10.90 5.77
N GLY A 66 -1.75 11.88 5.09
CA GLY A 66 -1.76 11.92 3.62
C GLY A 66 -0.37 11.91 2.98
N HIS A 67 0.66 12.42 3.69
CA HIS A 67 2.02 12.37 3.20
C HIS A 67 2.58 10.94 3.07
N GLY A 68 1.99 9.98 3.78
CA GLY A 68 2.35 8.56 3.66
C GLY A 68 1.51 7.79 2.65
N SER A 69 0.89 8.44 1.69
CA SER A 69 -0.08 7.85 0.76
C SER A 69 0.45 6.66 -0.03
N MET A 70 1.75 6.57 -0.30
CA MET A 70 2.31 5.41 -1.00
C MET A 70 2.13 4.11 -0.22
N LEU A 71 2.04 4.16 1.11
CA LEU A 71 1.69 2.99 1.90
C LEU A 71 0.33 2.43 1.46
N LEU A 72 -0.67 3.29 1.36
CA LEU A 72 -2.01 2.90 0.94
C LEU A 72 -2.04 2.39 -0.50
N TYR A 73 -1.40 3.11 -1.42
CA TYR A 73 -1.38 2.70 -2.83
C TYR A 73 -0.69 1.35 -3.02
N SER A 74 0.42 1.12 -2.33
CA SER A 74 1.12 -0.17 -2.36
C SER A 74 0.23 -1.30 -1.82
N LEU A 75 -0.48 -1.06 -0.71
CA LEU A 75 -1.41 -2.03 -0.13
C LEU A 75 -2.55 -2.36 -1.09
N LEU A 76 -3.17 -1.36 -1.70
CA LEU A 76 -4.27 -1.58 -2.64
C LEU A 76 -3.80 -2.40 -3.85
N TYR A 77 -2.63 -2.08 -4.39
CA TYR A 77 -2.08 -2.83 -5.50
C TYR A 77 -1.76 -4.28 -5.11
N LEU A 78 -1.03 -4.47 -4.02
CA LEU A 78 -0.55 -5.81 -3.62
C LEU A 78 -1.68 -6.73 -3.14
N THR A 79 -2.75 -6.17 -2.59
CA THR A 79 -3.89 -6.96 -2.14
C THR A 79 -4.89 -7.25 -3.26
N GLY A 80 -4.71 -6.69 -4.44
CA GLY A 80 -5.47 -7.03 -5.62
C GLY A 80 -6.66 -6.13 -5.93
N TYR A 81 -6.75 -4.95 -5.33
CA TYR A 81 -7.77 -3.97 -5.71
C TYR A 81 -7.51 -3.46 -7.12
N LYS A 82 -8.54 -3.42 -7.95
CA LYS A 82 -8.42 -2.98 -9.35
C LYS A 82 -8.26 -1.47 -9.49
N SER A 83 -8.59 -0.71 -8.46
CA SER A 83 -8.53 0.76 -8.49
C SER A 83 -7.11 1.31 -8.61
N VAL A 84 -6.09 0.52 -8.22
CA VAL A 84 -4.70 0.95 -8.31
C VAL A 84 -3.90 -0.11 -9.08
N SER A 85 -3.34 0.29 -10.21
CA SER A 85 -2.46 -0.55 -11.02
C SER A 85 -0.99 -0.20 -10.78
N LEU A 86 -0.10 -1.07 -11.26
CA LEU A 86 1.33 -0.75 -11.24
C LEU A 86 1.64 0.52 -12.03
N ASN A 87 0.90 0.73 -13.12
CA ASN A 87 1.06 1.94 -13.94
C ASN A 87 0.68 3.20 -13.16
N ASP A 88 -0.36 3.12 -12.32
CA ASP A 88 -0.73 4.23 -11.44
C ASP A 88 0.38 4.54 -10.44
N ILE A 89 1.00 3.52 -9.87
CA ILE A 89 2.12 3.69 -8.94
C ILE A 89 3.32 4.35 -9.63
N LYS A 90 3.60 3.96 -10.88
CA LYS A 90 4.67 4.59 -11.67
C LYS A 90 4.43 6.08 -11.92
N LYS A 91 3.17 6.50 -11.88
CA LYS A 91 2.76 7.90 -12.08
C LYS A 91 2.54 8.65 -10.77
N PHE A 92 2.92 8.08 -9.64
CA PHE A 92 2.74 8.68 -8.32
C PHE A 92 3.24 10.13 -8.31
N ARG A 93 2.39 11.05 -7.85
CA ARG A 93 2.67 12.49 -7.78
C ARG A 93 3.08 13.12 -9.12
N GLN A 94 2.58 12.58 -10.21
CA GLN A 94 2.82 13.10 -11.56
C GLN A 94 1.49 13.48 -12.19
N LEU A 95 1.48 14.52 -13.00
CA LEU A 95 0.27 15.08 -13.58
C LEU A 95 -0.31 14.21 -14.72
N ASN A 96 0.47 13.33 -15.25
CA ASN A 96 0.01 12.47 -16.35
C ASN A 96 0.22 10.99 -16.00
#